data_b6904df17ec5ec8ac975074b4279b835
#
_entry.id   b6904df17ec5ec8ac975074b4279b835
#
_cell.length_a   1.000
_cell.length_b   1.000
_cell.length_c   1.000
_cell.angle_alpha   90.00
_cell.angle_beta   90.00
_cell.angle_gamma   90.00
#
_symmetry.space_group_name_H-M   'P 1'
#
loop_
_entity.id
_entity.type
_entity.pdbx_description
1 polymer ?
#
loop_
_entity_poly.entity_id
_entity_poly.type
_entity_poly.pdbx_seq_one_letter_code
_entity_poly.pdbx_strand_id
1 'polypeptide(L)'
;MTSRTIAVGGTSYPLVLPNVRDPRLHVAAVIITIHVLGQIGLHFSVSVPQILAAILASAVLEVALTFRQSRAFVWPASAMLTGSGVALILRVVGTPPDQPWNTDYWYIFAGVAVFSLLTKYVIRYRGNHVFNPSNIGLVVAFVVLGSTRVEPLDFWWGPLSIWLVIAYAVIVGGGLLITRRLRLLGLAAAFWLTLLVSLGVLAGSGHCMTANWAFAPVCGVDYWRVIVISPEVLIFLFFMITDPKTTPMGQVGRVVFGILVAIASTLLMAPQTDEFGTKVALLTGLVAMCAARPLIDRLVPVPGSATDQLRGFASRVAFGEGSRRTARAFGRIALAVGAVFLVGTGIVLAGTPARSPSPPDTAAVLDRVPHQVDPATFPDINIATDVTDWDHEIAGQGARDIVMTLAENLELENQAMLRDDASILPVVDHGDRLKEMQRRLQESSASGRTVIEHYQFDSLDMSLIEPFGVQTGLSLGLAAQGTKTEETYDATGSLLESHDAPFTTTFVMRRALGDRWLNVAVLPAEDGS
;
A
#
# COMPACT_ATOMS: atom_id res chain seq x y z
N MET A 1 30.51 -22.84 6.46
CA MET A 1 29.69 -23.22 5.28
C MET A 1 29.99 -24.67 4.97
N THR A 2 29.03 -25.56 5.09
CA THR A 2 29.17 -26.96 4.68
C THR A 2 29.00 -27.02 3.17
N SER A 3 30.07 -27.28 2.43
CA SER A 3 30.01 -27.47 0.98
C SER A 3 29.47 -28.89 0.71
N ARG A 4 28.21 -28.95 0.31
CA ARG A 4 27.63 -30.16 -0.30
C ARG A 4 27.77 -30.03 -1.81
N THR A 5 27.78 -31.14 -2.53
CA THR A 5 27.78 -31.18 -3.98
C THR A 5 26.50 -31.80 -4.52
N ILE A 6 26.01 -31.28 -5.65
CA ILE A 6 24.91 -31.87 -6.41
C ILE A 6 25.46 -32.31 -7.75
N ALA A 7 25.18 -33.55 -8.16
CA ALA A 7 25.53 -34.06 -9.48
C ALA A 7 24.39 -33.77 -10.47
N VAL A 8 24.70 -33.03 -11.55
CA VAL A 8 23.76 -32.75 -12.65
C VAL A 8 24.45 -33.11 -13.97
N GLY A 9 23.87 -34.01 -14.73
CA GLY A 9 24.44 -34.46 -16.04
C GLY A 9 25.86 -35.00 -15.94
N GLY A 10 26.20 -35.72 -14.85
CA GLY A 10 27.55 -36.28 -14.63
C GLY A 10 28.59 -35.32 -14.10
N THR A 11 28.26 -34.03 -13.92
CA THR A 11 29.16 -33.00 -13.36
C THR A 11 28.72 -32.66 -11.95
N SER A 12 29.68 -32.59 -11.01
CA SER A 12 29.43 -32.21 -9.62
C SER A 12 29.57 -30.69 -9.43
N TYR A 13 28.53 -30.04 -8.92
CA TYR A 13 28.52 -28.61 -8.62
C TYR A 13 28.42 -28.36 -7.12
N PRO A 14 29.11 -27.35 -6.57
CA PRO A 14 29.00 -26.96 -5.17
C PRO A 14 27.59 -26.46 -4.84
N LEU A 15 27.04 -26.93 -3.70
CA LEU A 15 25.79 -26.43 -3.13
C LEU A 15 26.10 -25.58 -1.89
N VAL A 16 25.79 -24.31 -1.96
CA VAL A 16 26.02 -23.35 -0.85
C VAL A 16 24.68 -23.08 -0.15
N LEU A 17 24.52 -23.60 1.08
CA LEU A 17 23.34 -23.40 1.91
C LEU A 17 23.58 -22.31 2.96
N PRO A 18 22.55 -21.55 3.38
CA PRO A 18 22.65 -20.59 4.46
C PRO A 18 22.90 -21.30 5.80
N ASN A 19 23.61 -20.62 6.70
CA ASN A 19 23.73 -21.08 8.09
C ASN A 19 22.47 -20.66 8.86
N VAL A 20 22.01 -21.47 9.82
CA VAL A 20 20.88 -21.15 10.72
C VAL A 20 21.03 -19.84 11.48
N ARG A 21 22.27 -19.34 11.62
CA ARG A 21 22.57 -18.03 12.23
C ARG A 21 22.49 -16.87 11.24
N ASP A 22 22.18 -17.12 9.96
CA ASP A 22 22.08 -16.08 8.96
C ASP A 22 20.89 -15.14 9.28
N PRO A 23 21.11 -13.82 9.44
CA PRO A 23 20.05 -12.87 9.75
C PRO A 23 18.90 -12.89 8.73
N ARG A 24 19.18 -13.25 7.48
CA ARG A 24 18.17 -13.34 6.41
C ARG A 24 17.12 -14.40 6.72
N LEU A 25 17.48 -15.52 7.36
CA LEU A 25 16.52 -16.54 7.76
C LEU A 25 15.59 -16.05 8.88
N HIS A 26 16.09 -15.20 9.78
CA HIS A 26 15.25 -14.60 10.83
C HIS A 26 14.26 -13.59 10.25
N VAL A 27 14.70 -12.77 9.27
CA VAL A 27 13.79 -11.88 8.52
C VAL A 27 12.75 -12.69 7.77
N ALA A 28 13.16 -13.77 7.09
CA ALA A 28 12.25 -14.66 6.38
C ALA A 28 11.20 -15.27 7.33
N ALA A 29 11.60 -15.72 8.52
CA ALA A 29 10.67 -16.27 9.49
C ALA A 29 9.61 -15.26 9.92
N VAL A 30 10.00 -14.01 10.20
CA VAL A 30 9.05 -12.94 10.54
C VAL A 30 8.09 -12.68 9.38
N ILE A 31 8.59 -12.47 8.16
CA ILE A 31 7.76 -12.14 6.99
C ILE A 31 6.82 -13.31 6.64
N ILE A 32 7.30 -14.55 6.68
CA ILE A 32 6.44 -15.73 6.46
C ILE A 32 5.33 -15.80 7.51
N THR A 33 5.65 -15.53 8.78
CA THR A 33 4.63 -15.49 9.84
C THR A 33 3.57 -14.42 9.56
N ILE A 34 3.97 -13.24 9.06
CA ILE A 34 3.03 -12.18 8.70
C ILE A 34 2.16 -12.60 7.50
N HIS A 35 2.73 -13.25 6.48
CA HIS A 35 1.93 -13.79 5.37
C HIS A 35 0.91 -14.82 5.85
N VAL A 36 1.30 -15.73 6.76
CA VAL A 36 0.38 -16.72 7.33
C VAL A 36 -0.74 -16.03 8.12
N LEU A 37 -0.39 -15.08 9.00
CA LEU A 37 -1.40 -14.29 9.74
C LEU A 37 -2.31 -13.52 8.79
N GLY A 38 -1.75 -13.01 7.69
CA GLY A 38 -2.49 -12.32 6.64
C GLY A 38 -3.57 -13.19 6.00
N GLN A 39 -3.26 -14.47 5.76
CA GLN A 39 -4.19 -15.40 5.11
C GLN A 39 -5.24 -16.00 6.07
N ILE A 40 -4.91 -16.14 7.36
CA ILE A 40 -5.80 -16.86 8.31
C ILE A 40 -6.58 -15.96 9.26
N GLY A 41 -6.22 -14.69 9.39
CA GLY A 41 -6.86 -13.85 10.41
C GLY A 41 -6.83 -12.34 10.16
N LEU A 42 -6.13 -11.88 9.08
CA LEU A 42 -6.08 -10.47 8.70
C LEU A 42 -6.68 -10.22 7.31
N HIS A 43 -7.18 -11.26 6.65
CA HIS A 43 -7.89 -11.20 5.37
C HIS A 43 -7.17 -10.36 4.30
N PHE A 44 -5.88 -10.67 4.07
CA PHE A 44 -5.10 -9.94 3.07
C PHE A 44 -5.67 -10.14 1.66
N SER A 45 -5.90 -9.06 0.95
CA SER A 45 -6.30 -9.08 -0.46
C SER A 45 -5.10 -9.42 -1.39
N VAL A 46 -4.40 -10.50 -1.06
CA VAL A 46 -3.27 -11.08 -1.81
C VAL A 46 -3.35 -12.59 -1.69
N SER A 47 -3.33 -13.31 -2.80
CA SER A 47 -3.46 -14.78 -2.80
C SER A 47 -2.12 -15.50 -2.59
N VAL A 48 -2.18 -16.76 -2.16
CA VAL A 48 -1.00 -17.64 -2.02
C VAL A 48 -0.26 -17.82 -3.35
N PRO A 49 -0.93 -18.06 -4.51
CA PRO A 49 -0.26 -18.10 -5.81
C PRO A 49 0.48 -16.81 -6.17
N GLN A 50 -0.06 -15.63 -5.87
CA GLN A 50 0.61 -14.34 -6.09
C GLN A 50 1.88 -14.22 -5.23
N ILE A 51 1.81 -14.58 -3.94
CA ILE A 51 2.97 -14.61 -3.03
C ILE A 51 4.05 -15.57 -3.55
N LEU A 52 3.65 -16.77 -3.91
CA LEU A 52 4.58 -17.79 -4.42
C LEU A 52 5.19 -17.38 -5.77
N ALA A 53 4.43 -16.76 -6.67
CA ALA A 53 4.93 -16.27 -7.95
C ALA A 53 6.06 -15.25 -7.78
N ALA A 54 5.90 -14.28 -6.86
CA ALA A 54 6.95 -13.30 -6.56
C ALA A 54 8.22 -13.96 -6.00
N ILE A 55 8.06 -14.88 -5.03
CA ILE A 55 9.17 -15.58 -4.38
C ILE A 55 9.90 -16.50 -5.37
N LEU A 56 9.17 -17.31 -6.12
CA LEU A 56 9.76 -18.29 -7.03
C LEU A 56 10.40 -17.63 -8.24
N ALA A 57 9.77 -16.60 -8.85
CA ALA A 57 10.34 -15.89 -9.98
C ALA A 57 11.68 -15.24 -9.62
N SER A 58 11.76 -14.57 -8.48
CA SER A 58 13.01 -13.97 -8.00
C SER A 58 14.06 -15.04 -7.63
N ALA A 59 13.65 -16.13 -6.98
CA ALA A 59 14.55 -17.23 -6.61
C ALA A 59 15.18 -17.92 -7.84
N VAL A 60 14.36 -18.26 -8.85
CA VAL A 60 14.82 -18.89 -10.10
C VAL A 60 15.81 -17.96 -10.82
N LEU A 61 15.50 -16.67 -10.94
CA LEU A 61 16.39 -15.71 -11.57
C LEU A 61 17.74 -15.59 -10.82
N GLU A 62 17.75 -15.53 -9.48
CA GLU A 62 18.99 -15.46 -8.70
C GLU A 62 19.83 -16.73 -8.87
N VAL A 63 19.20 -17.91 -8.83
CA VAL A 63 19.90 -19.18 -9.08
C VAL A 63 20.54 -19.19 -10.47
N ALA A 64 19.79 -18.77 -11.49
CA ALA A 64 20.31 -18.73 -12.86
C ALA A 64 21.50 -17.77 -13.00
N LEU A 65 21.39 -16.55 -12.44
CA LEU A 65 22.46 -15.55 -12.50
C LEU A 65 23.71 -15.98 -11.71
N THR A 66 23.53 -16.51 -10.49
CA THR A 66 24.65 -16.96 -9.66
C THR A 66 25.32 -18.20 -10.21
N PHE A 67 24.54 -19.14 -10.76
CA PHE A 67 25.07 -20.34 -11.42
C PHE A 67 25.93 -19.96 -12.66
N ARG A 68 25.45 -18.99 -13.46
CA ARG A 68 26.22 -18.51 -14.61
C ARG A 68 27.56 -17.86 -14.21
N GLN A 69 27.60 -17.18 -13.07
CA GLN A 69 28.79 -16.47 -12.58
C GLN A 69 29.78 -17.38 -11.84
N SER A 70 29.28 -18.28 -10.98
CA SER A 70 30.11 -19.05 -10.04
C SER A 70 30.15 -20.54 -10.29
N ARG A 71 29.33 -21.05 -11.22
CA ARG A 71 29.15 -22.51 -11.45
C ARG A 71 28.82 -23.28 -10.16
N ALA A 72 28.09 -22.65 -9.25
CA ALA A 72 27.64 -23.21 -7.99
C ALA A 72 26.16 -22.95 -7.78
N PHE A 73 25.46 -23.89 -7.15
CA PHE A 73 24.09 -23.69 -6.70
C PHE A 73 24.10 -23.00 -5.35
N VAL A 74 23.77 -21.73 -5.34
CA VAL A 74 23.66 -20.92 -4.11
C VAL A 74 22.20 -20.79 -3.73
N TRP A 75 21.86 -21.12 -2.47
CA TRP A 75 20.50 -20.95 -1.97
C TRP A 75 20.07 -19.46 -2.09
N PRO A 76 18.97 -19.16 -2.79
CA PRO A 76 18.62 -17.78 -3.17
C PRO A 76 17.89 -17.01 -2.06
N ALA A 77 18.37 -17.10 -0.80
CA ALA A 77 17.72 -16.50 0.36
C ALA A 77 17.48 -14.98 0.19
N SER A 78 18.40 -14.27 -0.46
CA SER A 78 18.26 -12.83 -0.68
C SER A 78 17.17 -12.51 -1.71
N ALA A 79 17.05 -13.31 -2.77
CA ALA A 79 16.02 -13.13 -3.80
C ALA A 79 14.64 -13.52 -3.25
N MET A 80 14.57 -14.62 -2.51
CA MET A 80 13.32 -15.04 -1.86
C MET A 80 12.80 -13.95 -0.92
N LEU A 81 13.68 -13.28 -0.16
CA LEU A 81 13.31 -12.13 0.67
C LEU A 81 12.86 -10.93 -0.18
N THR A 82 13.50 -10.68 -1.34
CA THR A 82 13.05 -9.61 -2.24
C THR A 82 11.64 -9.90 -2.77
N GLY A 83 11.38 -11.11 -3.27
CA GLY A 83 10.05 -11.52 -3.75
C GLY A 83 9.00 -11.50 -2.65
N SER A 84 9.34 -12.02 -1.45
CA SER A 84 8.45 -11.99 -0.29
C SER A 84 8.14 -10.57 0.19
N GLY A 85 9.14 -9.66 0.16
CA GLY A 85 8.94 -8.24 0.49
C GLY A 85 8.07 -7.50 -0.54
N VAL A 86 8.16 -7.87 -1.82
CA VAL A 86 7.24 -7.37 -2.86
C VAL A 86 5.82 -7.87 -2.57
N ALA A 87 5.65 -9.17 -2.36
CA ALA A 87 4.33 -9.76 -2.12
C ALA A 87 3.67 -9.30 -0.82
N LEU A 88 4.46 -8.85 0.18
CA LEU A 88 3.93 -8.33 1.43
C LEU A 88 3.30 -6.94 1.29
N ILE A 89 3.76 -6.16 0.31
CA ILE A 89 3.35 -4.75 0.19
C ILE A 89 2.52 -4.50 -1.06
N LEU A 90 2.73 -5.26 -2.13
CA LEU A 90 1.99 -5.11 -3.37
C LEU A 90 0.59 -5.72 -3.23
N ARG A 91 -0.42 -4.96 -3.60
CA ARG A 91 -1.78 -5.41 -3.88
C ARG A 91 -2.13 -5.03 -5.32
N VAL A 92 -2.86 -5.91 -6.01
CA VAL A 92 -3.47 -5.60 -7.30
C VAL A 92 -4.97 -5.37 -7.08
N VAL A 93 -5.45 -4.21 -7.53
CA VAL A 93 -6.88 -3.84 -7.44
C VAL A 93 -7.71 -4.86 -8.21
N GLY A 94 -8.82 -5.30 -7.63
CA GLY A 94 -9.65 -6.38 -8.18
C GLY A 94 -9.21 -7.79 -7.79
N THR A 95 -8.18 -7.95 -6.91
CA THR A 95 -7.92 -9.26 -6.29
C THR A 95 -9.04 -9.55 -5.28
N PRO A 96 -9.82 -10.63 -5.47
CA PRO A 96 -10.92 -10.94 -4.55
C PRO A 96 -10.39 -11.19 -3.13
N PRO A 97 -11.01 -10.61 -2.09
CA PRO A 97 -10.72 -10.96 -0.71
C PRO A 97 -11.18 -12.40 -0.43
N ASP A 98 -10.59 -13.02 0.58
CA ASP A 98 -10.96 -14.38 1.06
C ASP A 98 -10.89 -15.51 0.02
N GLN A 99 -10.24 -15.27 -1.13
CA GLN A 99 -9.91 -16.30 -2.11
C GLN A 99 -8.41 -16.61 -2.10
N PRO A 100 -7.91 -17.36 -1.11
CA PRO A 100 -6.48 -17.57 -0.90
C PRO A 100 -5.77 -18.30 -2.06
N TRP A 101 -6.50 -18.99 -2.92
CA TRP A 101 -5.97 -19.73 -4.06
C TRP A 101 -6.25 -19.08 -5.42
N ASN A 102 -6.77 -17.85 -5.45
CA ASN A 102 -6.96 -17.11 -6.70
C ASN A 102 -5.63 -16.94 -7.45
N THR A 103 -5.65 -17.19 -8.76
CA THR A 103 -4.46 -17.14 -9.62
C THR A 103 -4.37 -15.88 -10.45
N ASP A 104 -5.32 -14.95 -10.34
CA ASP A 104 -5.33 -13.73 -11.14
C ASP A 104 -4.11 -12.85 -10.82
N TYR A 105 -3.65 -12.14 -11.80
CA TYR A 105 -2.57 -11.13 -11.69
C TYR A 105 -1.22 -11.64 -11.15
N TRP A 106 -1.00 -12.98 -11.00
CA TRP A 106 0.27 -13.53 -10.51
C TRP A 106 1.48 -12.99 -11.27
N TYR A 107 1.32 -12.70 -12.57
CA TYR A 107 2.38 -12.20 -13.45
C TYR A 107 2.85 -10.79 -13.08
N ILE A 108 1.99 -9.94 -12.49
CA ILE A 108 2.38 -8.62 -11.98
C ILE A 108 3.32 -8.80 -10.80
N PHE A 109 3.00 -9.67 -9.85
CA PHE A 109 3.86 -10.00 -8.71
C PHE A 109 5.21 -10.57 -9.15
N ALA A 110 5.21 -11.51 -10.07
CA ALA A 110 6.43 -12.08 -10.64
C ALA A 110 7.27 -11.00 -11.37
N GLY A 111 6.64 -10.17 -12.19
CA GLY A 111 7.30 -9.10 -12.95
C GLY A 111 7.95 -8.05 -12.04
N VAL A 112 7.23 -7.57 -11.02
CA VAL A 112 7.76 -6.61 -10.03
C VAL A 112 8.90 -7.23 -9.23
N ALA A 113 8.80 -8.49 -8.80
CA ALA A 113 9.86 -9.18 -8.06
C ALA A 113 11.14 -9.40 -8.91
N VAL A 114 10.99 -9.79 -10.18
CA VAL A 114 12.09 -9.91 -11.15
C VAL A 114 12.75 -8.57 -11.37
N PHE A 115 11.99 -7.51 -11.65
CA PHE A 115 12.52 -6.16 -11.79
C PHE A 115 13.28 -5.70 -10.55
N SER A 116 12.67 -5.89 -9.36
CA SER A 116 13.28 -5.59 -8.06
C SER A 116 14.65 -6.27 -7.90
N LEU A 117 14.72 -7.55 -8.23
CA LEU A 117 15.96 -8.31 -8.14
C LEU A 117 17.02 -7.82 -9.14
N LEU A 118 16.64 -7.50 -10.38
CA LEU A 118 17.56 -7.00 -11.40
C LEU A 118 18.24 -5.70 -10.97
N THR A 119 17.54 -4.79 -10.28
CA THR A 119 18.14 -3.55 -9.77
C THR A 119 19.35 -3.80 -8.87
N LYS A 120 19.37 -4.89 -8.11
CA LYS A 120 20.47 -5.32 -7.25
C LYS A 120 21.76 -5.63 -8.05
N TYR A 121 21.61 -6.10 -9.27
CA TYR A 121 22.76 -6.46 -10.13
C TYR A 121 23.22 -5.29 -11.01
N VAL A 122 22.31 -4.43 -11.43
CA VAL A 122 22.57 -3.33 -12.37
C VAL A 122 23.01 -2.07 -11.63
N ILE A 123 22.35 -1.69 -10.53
CA ILE A 123 22.58 -0.41 -9.84
C ILE A 123 23.42 -0.65 -8.59
N ARG A 124 24.73 -0.44 -8.70
CA ARG A 124 25.69 -0.74 -7.63
C ARG A 124 26.59 0.45 -7.29
N TYR A 125 26.91 0.58 -5.99
CA TYR A 125 27.87 1.55 -5.48
C TYR A 125 28.81 0.87 -4.50
N ARG A 126 30.12 1.02 -4.66
CA ARG A 126 31.17 0.39 -3.84
C ARG A 126 30.95 -1.12 -3.64
N GLY A 127 30.54 -1.83 -4.70
CA GLY A 127 30.33 -3.28 -4.67
C GLY A 127 28.99 -3.75 -4.10
N ASN A 128 28.19 -2.89 -3.47
CA ASN A 128 26.85 -3.18 -2.96
C ASN A 128 25.76 -2.59 -3.85
N HIS A 129 24.54 -3.14 -3.78
CA HIS A 129 23.39 -2.50 -4.39
C HIS A 129 23.08 -1.16 -3.70
N VAL A 130 22.60 -0.19 -4.48
CA VAL A 130 22.29 1.16 -3.98
C VAL A 130 20.98 1.16 -3.25
N PHE A 131 19.94 0.54 -3.81
CA PHE A 131 18.59 0.55 -3.30
C PHE A 131 18.26 -0.75 -2.57
N ASN A 132 17.35 -0.70 -1.61
CA ASN A 132 16.67 -1.91 -1.16
C ASN A 132 15.85 -2.45 -2.35
N PRO A 133 16.09 -3.71 -2.81
CA PRO A 133 15.53 -4.18 -4.08
C PRO A 133 14.01 -4.20 -4.10
N SER A 134 13.35 -4.71 -3.04
CA SER A 134 11.89 -4.72 -2.98
C SER A 134 11.31 -3.31 -2.96
N ASN A 135 11.94 -2.37 -2.23
CA ASN A 135 11.46 -1.00 -2.13
C ASN A 135 11.49 -0.27 -3.49
N ILE A 136 12.62 -0.32 -4.22
CA ILE A 136 12.71 0.35 -5.52
C ILE A 136 11.76 -0.28 -6.54
N GLY A 137 11.60 -1.61 -6.52
CA GLY A 137 10.68 -2.29 -7.42
C GLY A 137 9.22 -1.91 -7.16
N LEU A 138 8.83 -1.83 -5.90
CA LEU A 138 7.49 -1.38 -5.49
C LEU A 138 7.23 0.08 -5.91
N VAL A 139 8.16 1.00 -5.62
CA VAL A 139 8.00 2.41 -6.01
C VAL A 139 7.83 2.55 -7.53
N VAL A 140 8.66 1.86 -8.31
CA VAL A 140 8.53 1.89 -9.78
C VAL A 140 7.20 1.28 -10.23
N ALA A 141 6.77 0.15 -9.64
CA ALA A 141 5.49 -0.46 -9.96
C ALA A 141 4.32 0.48 -9.67
N PHE A 142 4.28 1.11 -8.49
CA PHE A 142 3.23 2.04 -8.12
C PHE A 142 3.17 3.29 -9.01
N VAL A 143 4.33 3.84 -9.36
CA VAL A 143 4.41 5.02 -10.25
C VAL A 143 4.02 4.67 -11.69
N VAL A 144 4.43 3.50 -12.20
CA VAL A 144 4.20 3.12 -13.62
C VAL A 144 2.80 2.56 -13.85
N LEU A 145 2.29 1.74 -12.93
CA LEU A 145 0.98 1.10 -13.08
C LEU A 145 -0.17 1.96 -12.54
N GLY A 146 0.10 2.84 -11.56
CA GLY A 146 -0.88 3.75 -10.98
C GLY A 146 -1.82 3.11 -9.96
N SER A 147 -2.52 3.97 -9.20
CA SER A 147 -3.40 3.58 -8.10
C SER A 147 -4.64 2.80 -8.52
N THR A 148 -5.02 2.88 -9.79
CA THR A 148 -6.17 2.14 -10.34
C THR A 148 -5.86 0.68 -10.65
N ARG A 149 -4.58 0.28 -10.67
CA ARG A 149 -4.15 -1.10 -10.98
C ARG A 149 -3.43 -1.76 -9.81
N VAL A 150 -2.59 -1.01 -9.11
CA VAL A 150 -1.80 -1.54 -7.99
C VAL A 150 -1.76 -0.53 -6.86
N GLU A 151 -1.70 -1.02 -5.64
CA GLU A 151 -1.56 -0.19 -4.45
C GLU A 151 -0.74 -0.89 -3.36
N PRO A 152 -0.22 -0.15 -2.39
CA PRO A 152 0.30 -0.77 -1.17
C PRO A 152 -0.83 -1.47 -0.42
N LEU A 153 -0.60 -2.71 -0.01
CA LEU A 153 -1.56 -3.52 0.73
C LEU A 153 -2.08 -2.74 1.94
N ASP A 154 -3.40 -2.71 2.07
CA ASP A 154 -4.10 -2.02 3.13
C ASP A 154 -4.59 -3.04 4.14
N PHE A 155 -3.96 -3.14 5.30
CA PHE A 155 -4.23 -4.24 6.20
C PHE A 155 -4.36 -3.89 7.68
N TRP A 156 -4.55 -2.62 8.07
CA TRP A 156 -4.32 -2.38 9.49
C TRP A 156 -5.08 -1.27 10.20
N TRP A 157 -6.04 -0.70 9.62
CA TRP A 157 -6.68 0.50 10.19
C TRP A 157 -7.91 0.20 11.04
N GLY A 158 -8.27 -1.07 11.17
CA GLY A 158 -9.44 -1.53 11.89
C GLY A 158 -9.26 -1.63 13.41
N PRO A 159 -10.31 -2.05 14.11
CA PRO A 159 -10.24 -2.27 15.54
C PRO A 159 -9.19 -3.33 15.89
N LEU A 160 -8.58 -3.19 17.08
CA LEU A 160 -7.60 -4.15 17.56
C LEU A 160 -8.21 -5.54 17.74
N SER A 161 -7.92 -6.43 16.81
CA SER A 161 -8.23 -7.86 16.91
C SER A 161 -7.07 -8.62 17.55
N ILE A 162 -7.32 -9.84 18.01
CA ILE A 162 -6.25 -10.72 18.53
C ILE A 162 -5.18 -10.98 17.45
N TRP A 163 -5.59 -11.14 16.20
CA TRP A 163 -4.69 -11.35 15.06
C TRP A 163 -3.78 -10.16 14.83
N LEU A 164 -4.33 -8.94 14.92
CA LEU A 164 -3.56 -7.71 14.78
C LEU A 164 -2.56 -7.53 15.93
N VAL A 165 -2.95 -7.85 17.18
CA VAL A 165 -2.04 -7.82 18.34
C VAL A 165 -0.88 -8.80 18.15
N ILE A 166 -1.16 -10.03 17.67
CA ILE A 166 -0.11 -11.01 17.36
C ILE A 166 0.80 -10.48 16.24
N ALA A 167 0.25 -9.88 15.18
CA ALA A 167 1.05 -9.31 14.11
C ALA A 167 1.97 -8.19 14.60
N TYR A 168 1.47 -7.26 15.43
CA TYR A 168 2.31 -6.25 16.08
C TYR A 168 3.42 -6.87 16.94
N ALA A 169 3.11 -7.89 17.73
CA ALA A 169 4.11 -8.58 18.56
C ALA A 169 5.21 -9.23 17.71
N VAL A 170 4.84 -9.84 16.57
CA VAL A 170 5.78 -10.46 15.62
C VAL A 170 6.65 -9.40 14.94
N ILE A 171 6.05 -8.30 14.43
CA ILE A 171 6.78 -7.24 13.73
C ILE A 171 7.72 -6.53 14.69
N VAL A 172 7.23 -6.07 15.83
CA VAL A 172 8.04 -5.30 16.80
C VAL A 172 9.06 -6.19 17.47
N GLY A 173 8.66 -7.38 17.96
CA GLY A 173 9.57 -8.33 18.62
C GLY A 173 10.67 -8.83 17.67
N GLY A 174 10.30 -9.29 16.48
CA GLY A 174 11.21 -9.72 15.44
C GLY A 174 12.08 -8.58 14.93
N GLY A 175 11.49 -7.42 14.68
CA GLY A 175 12.20 -6.22 14.24
C GLY A 175 13.25 -5.74 15.23
N LEU A 176 12.91 -5.62 16.51
CA LEU A 176 13.85 -5.26 17.58
C LEU A 176 14.99 -6.27 17.73
N LEU A 177 14.68 -7.58 17.68
CA LEU A 177 15.69 -8.63 17.76
C LEU A 177 16.71 -8.52 16.61
N ILE A 178 16.21 -8.36 15.37
CA ILE A 178 17.05 -8.30 14.17
C ILE A 178 17.86 -7.01 14.14
N THR A 179 17.25 -5.85 14.38
CA THR A 179 17.92 -4.55 14.37
C THR A 179 18.96 -4.42 15.47
N ARG A 180 18.69 -4.98 16.66
CA ARG A 180 19.69 -5.07 17.74
C ARG A 180 20.87 -5.92 17.32
N ARG A 181 20.64 -7.09 16.72
CA ARG A 181 21.68 -8.00 16.24
C ARG A 181 22.55 -7.38 15.15
N LEU A 182 21.93 -6.61 14.25
CA LEU A 182 22.63 -5.88 13.17
C LEU A 182 23.25 -4.54 13.63
N ARG A 183 23.05 -4.14 14.89
CA ARG A 183 23.49 -2.84 15.46
C ARG A 183 22.89 -1.65 14.70
N LEU A 184 21.62 -1.74 14.31
CA LEU A 184 20.88 -0.73 13.55
C LEU A 184 19.79 -0.02 14.37
N LEU A 185 19.71 -0.29 15.69
CA LEU A 185 18.71 0.36 16.57
C LEU A 185 18.80 1.89 16.55
N GLY A 186 20.01 2.45 16.48
CA GLY A 186 20.19 3.89 16.41
C GLY A 186 19.62 4.52 15.13
N LEU A 187 19.72 3.82 14.00
CA LEU A 187 19.11 4.22 12.74
C LEU A 187 17.58 4.14 12.85
N ALA A 188 17.04 3.02 13.32
CA ALA A 188 15.61 2.81 13.47
C ALA A 188 14.99 3.85 14.42
N ALA A 189 15.60 4.09 15.58
CA ALA A 189 15.14 5.11 16.51
C ALA A 189 15.21 6.52 15.92
N ALA A 190 16.29 6.87 15.23
CA ALA A 190 16.43 8.18 14.60
C ALA A 190 15.36 8.42 13.51
N PHE A 191 15.10 7.42 12.67
CA PHE A 191 14.03 7.49 11.67
C PHE A 191 12.68 7.68 12.35
N TRP A 192 12.30 6.79 13.28
CA TRP A 192 10.97 6.81 13.86
C TRP A 192 10.68 8.08 14.66
N LEU A 193 11.65 8.54 15.48
CA LEU A 193 11.50 9.78 16.25
C LEU A 193 11.40 11.02 15.33
N THR A 194 12.18 11.05 14.26
CA THR A 194 12.11 12.16 13.29
C THR A 194 10.79 12.12 12.53
N LEU A 195 10.32 10.95 12.10
CA LEU A 195 9.03 10.78 11.43
C LEU A 195 7.88 11.21 12.34
N LEU A 196 7.91 10.78 13.62
CA LEU A 196 6.92 11.18 14.64
C LEU A 196 6.80 12.70 14.75
N VAL A 197 7.94 13.41 14.83
CA VAL A 197 7.95 14.88 14.95
C VAL A 197 7.53 15.55 13.64
N SER A 198 8.08 15.13 12.51
CA SER A 198 7.81 15.75 11.21
C SER A 198 6.37 15.55 10.75
N LEU A 199 5.79 14.36 10.96
CA LEU A 199 4.36 14.11 10.74
C LEU A 199 3.48 14.88 11.74
N GLY A 200 3.94 15.08 12.97
CA GLY A 200 3.26 15.92 13.95
C GLY A 200 3.16 17.38 13.48
N VAL A 201 4.22 17.91 12.87
CA VAL A 201 4.22 19.24 12.25
C VAL A 201 3.25 19.27 11.06
N LEU A 202 3.25 18.26 10.21
CA LEU A 202 2.35 18.17 9.06
C LEU A 202 0.89 18.10 9.51
N ALA A 203 0.55 17.18 10.44
CA ALA A 203 -0.78 17.04 11.01
C ALA A 203 -1.28 18.32 11.69
N GLY A 204 -0.42 18.96 12.47
CA GLY A 204 -0.72 20.24 13.12
C GLY A 204 -0.96 21.41 12.15
N SER A 205 -0.54 21.28 10.89
CA SER A 205 -0.81 22.26 9.83
C SER A 205 -2.18 22.10 9.17
N GLY A 206 -3.00 21.13 9.60
CA GLY A 206 -4.32 20.85 9.04
C GLY A 206 -4.32 19.88 7.85
N HIS A 207 -3.26 19.09 7.70
CA HIS A 207 -3.18 18.09 6.65
C HIS A 207 -4.22 16.97 6.83
N CYS A 208 -4.83 16.56 5.71
CA CYS A 208 -5.80 15.48 5.63
C CYS A 208 -5.45 14.52 4.48
N MET A 209 -5.89 13.27 4.58
CA MET A 209 -5.88 12.32 3.48
C MET A 209 -7.22 11.59 3.37
N THR A 210 -7.61 11.19 2.18
CA THR A 210 -8.67 10.23 1.94
C THR A 210 -8.10 8.81 2.03
N ALA A 211 -8.87 7.87 2.56
CA ALA A 211 -8.47 6.48 2.71
C ALA A 211 -9.63 5.54 2.36
N ASN A 212 -9.33 4.36 1.81
CA ASN A 212 -10.36 3.40 1.39
C ASN A 212 -11.20 2.86 2.56
N TRP A 213 -10.64 2.86 3.76
CA TRP A 213 -11.27 2.38 4.98
C TRP A 213 -12.08 3.45 5.72
N ALA A 214 -12.01 4.73 5.30
CA ALA A 214 -12.70 5.85 5.95
C ALA A 214 -13.46 6.69 4.93
N PHE A 215 -14.75 6.94 5.16
CA PHE A 215 -15.57 7.81 4.32
C PHE A 215 -15.30 9.30 4.51
N ALA A 216 -14.81 9.68 5.71
CA ALA A 216 -14.37 11.03 5.97
C ALA A 216 -12.86 11.15 5.80
N PRO A 217 -12.34 12.31 5.34
CA PRO A 217 -10.90 12.55 5.34
C PRO A 217 -10.30 12.40 6.73
N VAL A 218 -9.19 11.71 6.82
CA VAL A 218 -8.45 11.47 8.06
C VAL A 218 -7.49 12.66 8.27
N CYS A 219 -7.73 13.45 9.31
CA CYS A 219 -7.05 14.73 9.53
C CYS A 219 -6.38 14.82 10.90
N GLY A 220 -5.43 15.74 11.05
CA GLY A 220 -4.88 16.16 12.33
C GLY A 220 -4.28 15.01 13.14
N VAL A 221 -4.72 14.86 14.41
CA VAL A 221 -4.18 13.83 15.32
C VAL A 221 -4.46 12.41 14.84
N ASP A 222 -5.60 12.17 14.20
CA ASP A 222 -5.94 10.84 13.67
C ASP A 222 -5.04 10.48 12.50
N TYR A 223 -4.77 11.42 11.56
CA TYR A 223 -3.78 11.25 10.51
C TYR A 223 -2.40 10.89 11.08
N TRP A 224 -1.94 11.67 12.07
CA TRP A 224 -0.65 11.44 12.72
C TRP A 224 -0.58 10.07 13.40
N ARG A 225 -1.59 9.75 14.22
CA ARG A 225 -1.64 8.49 14.97
C ARG A 225 -1.64 7.29 14.04
N VAL A 226 -2.51 7.34 13.03
CA VAL A 226 -2.71 6.26 12.08
C VAL A 226 -1.40 5.91 11.36
N ILE A 227 -0.63 6.89 10.90
CA ILE A 227 0.60 6.63 10.17
C ILE A 227 1.74 6.21 11.12
N VAL A 228 1.97 6.95 12.19
CA VAL A 228 3.16 6.75 13.07
C VAL A 228 3.19 5.37 13.72
N ILE A 229 2.03 4.80 14.05
CA ILE A 229 1.94 3.48 14.69
C ILE A 229 1.57 2.36 13.72
N SER A 230 1.36 2.66 12.44
CA SER A 230 0.94 1.64 11.48
C SER A 230 1.96 0.52 11.33
N PRO A 231 1.49 -0.70 11.13
CA PRO A 231 2.36 -1.81 10.80
C PRO A 231 3.13 -1.62 9.49
N GLU A 232 2.59 -0.87 8.51
CA GLU A 232 3.32 -0.51 7.30
C GLU A 232 4.58 0.28 7.63
N VAL A 233 4.47 1.31 8.49
CA VAL A 233 5.62 2.09 8.95
C VAL A 233 6.56 1.22 9.79
N LEU A 234 6.05 0.31 10.62
CA LEU A 234 6.89 -0.61 11.38
C LEU A 234 7.61 -1.65 10.51
N ILE A 235 6.96 -2.18 9.48
CA ILE A 235 7.59 -3.06 8.48
C ILE A 235 8.67 -2.28 7.71
N PHE A 236 8.37 -1.09 7.25
CA PHE A 236 9.33 -0.20 6.60
C PHE A 236 10.53 0.10 7.50
N LEU A 237 10.27 0.44 8.77
CA LEU A 237 11.26 0.74 9.80
C LEU A 237 12.21 -0.44 10.06
N PHE A 238 11.68 -1.65 10.24
CA PHE A 238 12.48 -2.79 10.70
C PHE A 238 13.07 -3.63 9.57
N PHE A 239 12.46 -3.64 8.37
CA PHE A 239 12.83 -4.58 7.32
C PHE A 239 13.26 -3.92 6.00
N MET A 240 12.93 -2.63 5.77
CA MET A 240 13.33 -1.93 4.55
C MET A 240 14.47 -0.95 4.76
N ILE A 241 14.31 0.01 5.69
CA ILE A 241 15.33 1.02 5.97
C ILE A 241 16.58 0.43 6.65
N THR A 242 16.47 -0.71 7.31
CA THR A 242 17.54 -1.38 8.04
C THR A 242 18.33 -2.41 7.21
N ASP A 243 18.23 -2.38 5.87
CA ASP A 243 19.12 -3.18 5.02
C ASP A 243 20.58 -2.71 5.20
N PRO A 244 21.49 -3.54 5.77
CA PRO A 244 22.84 -3.12 6.08
C PRO A 244 23.70 -2.82 4.84
N LYS A 245 23.28 -3.24 3.63
CA LYS A 245 23.99 -2.97 2.37
C LYS A 245 23.66 -1.62 1.78
N THR A 246 22.46 -1.11 2.04
CA THR A 246 22.01 0.18 1.51
C THR A 246 22.30 1.35 2.46
N THR A 247 22.47 1.07 3.76
CA THR A 247 22.74 2.09 4.78
C THR A 247 24.23 2.47 4.83
N PRO A 248 24.58 3.69 5.29
CA PRO A 248 25.96 4.08 5.60
C PRO A 248 26.58 3.20 6.67
N MET A 249 27.93 3.10 6.67
CA MET A 249 28.71 2.20 7.55
C MET A 249 29.08 2.93 8.81
N GLY A 250 28.76 3.61 9.56
CA GLY A 250 29.16 4.28 10.82
C GLY A 250 27.97 4.59 11.71
N GLN A 251 28.20 4.85 12.96
CA GLN A 251 27.12 5.20 13.88
C GLN A 251 26.46 6.54 13.50
N VAL A 252 27.27 7.54 13.23
CA VAL A 252 26.79 8.87 12.83
C VAL A 252 26.09 8.80 11.48
N GLY A 253 26.71 8.12 10.50
CA GLY A 253 26.14 7.96 9.17
C GLY A 253 24.75 7.31 9.19
N ARG A 254 24.57 6.27 10.00
CA ARG A 254 23.29 5.57 10.16
C ARG A 254 22.19 6.46 10.76
N VAL A 255 22.52 7.22 11.81
CA VAL A 255 21.58 8.14 12.46
C VAL A 255 21.18 9.27 11.50
N VAL A 256 22.16 9.89 10.84
CA VAL A 256 21.92 10.95 9.85
C VAL A 256 21.05 10.43 8.69
N PHE A 257 21.36 9.23 8.19
CA PHE A 257 20.58 8.60 7.14
C PHE A 257 19.12 8.38 7.57
N GLY A 258 18.89 7.85 8.78
CA GLY A 258 17.53 7.68 9.33
C GLY A 258 16.74 9.00 9.42
N ILE A 259 17.39 10.06 9.93
CA ILE A 259 16.79 11.41 9.97
C ILE A 259 16.42 11.90 8.57
N LEU A 260 17.35 11.79 7.61
CA LEU A 260 17.12 12.27 6.25
C LEU A 260 16.03 11.49 5.52
N VAL A 261 15.95 10.17 5.72
CA VAL A 261 14.85 9.36 5.14
C VAL A 261 13.52 9.82 5.72
N ALA A 262 13.40 10.04 7.03
CA ALA A 262 12.16 10.50 7.65
C ALA A 262 11.72 11.87 7.11
N ILE A 263 12.65 12.82 7.02
CA ILE A 263 12.36 14.17 6.47
C ILE A 263 11.95 14.08 5.00
N ALA A 264 12.70 13.33 4.17
CA ALA A 264 12.40 13.16 2.75
C ALA A 264 11.02 12.50 2.55
N SER A 265 10.72 11.43 3.32
CA SER A 265 9.41 10.79 3.28
C SER A 265 8.30 11.77 3.66
N THR A 266 8.44 12.51 4.75
CA THR A 266 7.41 13.47 5.17
C THR A 266 7.21 14.60 4.15
N LEU A 267 8.29 15.12 3.55
CA LEU A 267 8.18 16.15 2.50
C LEU A 267 7.47 15.64 1.25
N LEU A 268 7.67 14.37 0.89
CA LEU A 268 6.99 13.73 -0.25
C LEU A 268 5.54 13.35 0.10
N MET A 269 5.25 13.01 1.36
CA MET A 269 3.89 12.75 1.85
C MET A 269 3.05 14.02 1.93
N ALA A 270 3.65 15.16 2.25
CA ALA A 270 2.95 16.40 2.51
C ALA A 270 1.99 16.86 1.39
N PRO A 271 2.32 16.80 0.09
CA PRO A 271 1.40 17.19 -0.98
C PRO A 271 0.34 16.11 -1.32
N GLN A 272 0.43 14.91 -0.74
CA GLN A 272 -0.48 13.82 -1.06
C GLN A 272 -1.83 14.00 -0.38
N THR A 273 -2.90 13.76 -1.13
CA THR A 273 -4.29 13.92 -0.65
C THR A 273 -4.97 12.60 -0.37
N ASP A 274 -4.35 11.49 -0.73
CA ASP A 274 -4.87 10.14 -0.59
C ASP A 274 -3.87 9.21 0.08
N GLU A 275 -4.36 8.05 0.51
CA GLU A 275 -3.59 7.03 1.18
C GLU A 275 -2.53 6.40 0.26
N PHE A 276 -2.87 6.15 -1.01
CA PHE A 276 -1.93 5.61 -2.00
C PHE A 276 -0.70 6.49 -2.13
N GLY A 277 -0.90 7.78 -2.43
CA GLY A 277 0.18 8.77 -2.55
C GLY A 277 1.02 8.86 -1.27
N THR A 278 0.36 8.85 -0.10
CA THR A 278 1.02 8.89 1.21
C THR A 278 1.94 7.67 1.43
N LYS A 279 1.47 6.46 1.15
CA LYS A 279 2.25 5.22 1.30
C LYS A 279 3.40 5.14 0.27
N VAL A 280 3.15 5.51 -0.99
CA VAL A 280 4.19 5.54 -2.04
C VAL A 280 5.26 6.60 -1.74
N ALA A 281 4.87 7.76 -1.21
CA ALA A 281 5.79 8.81 -0.79
C ALA A 281 6.72 8.35 0.34
N LEU A 282 6.22 7.59 1.32
CA LEU A 282 7.04 6.97 2.37
C LEU A 282 8.15 6.10 1.77
N LEU A 283 7.79 5.19 0.85
CA LEU A 283 8.73 4.30 0.18
C LEU A 283 9.73 5.08 -0.71
N THR A 284 9.25 6.12 -1.40
CA THR A 284 10.06 6.97 -2.28
C THR A 284 11.11 7.77 -1.52
N GLY A 285 10.82 8.19 -0.28
CA GLY A 285 11.80 8.85 0.59
C GLY A 285 13.06 8.00 0.83
N LEU A 286 12.90 6.69 1.02
CA LEU A 286 14.04 5.77 1.12
C LEU A 286 14.81 5.66 -0.21
N VAL A 287 14.10 5.55 -1.34
CA VAL A 287 14.75 5.52 -2.67
C VAL A 287 15.59 6.78 -2.89
N ALA A 288 15.04 7.96 -2.61
CA ALA A 288 15.74 9.23 -2.75
C ALA A 288 17.01 9.30 -1.89
N MET A 289 16.93 8.88 -0.64
CA MET A 289 18.09 8.91 0.27
C MET A 289 19.12 7.81 -0.04
N CYS A 290 18.70 6.65 -0.54
CA CYS A 290 19.62 5.65 -1.09
C CYS A 290 20.37 6.18 -2.31
N ALA A 291 19.71 6.90 -3.21
CA ALA A 291 20.37 7.57 -4.34
C ALA A 291 21.34 8.66 -3.87
N ALA A 292 20.99 9.41 -2.83
CA ALA A 292 21.85 10.45 -2.24
C ALA A 292 22.99 9.89 -1.35
N ARG A 293 23.05 8.57 -1.11
CA ARG A 293 24.05 7.95 -0.24
C ARG A 293 25.50 8.36 -0.55
N PRO A 294 25.98 8.46 -1.81
CA PRO A 294 27.34 8.91 -2.10
C PRO A 294 27.65 10.30 -1.55
N LEU A 295 26.66 11.18 -1.51
CA LEU A 295 26.79 12.52 -0.91
C LEU A 295 26.79 12.43 0.62
N ILE A 296 25.90 11.63 1.21
CA ILE A 296 25.83 11.42 2.67
C ILE A 296 27.17 10.86 3.17
N ASP A 297 27.75 9.84 2.48
CA ASP A 297 29.03 9.22 2.83
C ASP A 297 30.20 10.24 2.83
N ARG A 298 30.10 11.35 2.11
CA ARG A 298 31.11 12.44 2.09
C ARG A 298 30.93 13.42 3.25
N LEU A 299 29.73 13.58 3.76
CA LEU A 299 29.38 14.55 4.80
C LEU A 299 29.51 13.99 6.21
N VAL A 300 29.47 12.65 6.36
CA VAL A 300 29.55 11.98 7.65
C VAL A 300 30.98 11.53 7.97
N PRO A 301 31.33 11.36 9.26
CA PRO A 301 32.66 10.86 9.65
C PRO A 301 32.97 9.49 9.05
N VAL A 302 34.27 9.23 8.83
CA VAL A 302 34.75 7.91 8.37
C VAL A 302 34.37 6.85 9.41
N PRO A 303 33.78 5.73 9.00
CA PRO A 303 33.35 4.65 9.87
C PRO A 303 34.51 4.14 10.76
N GLY A 304 34.24 3.98 12.06
CA GLY A 304 35.23 3.50 13.05
C GLY A 304 36.29 4.53 13.46
N SER A 305 36.24 5.76 12.95
CA SER A 305 37.11 6.85 13.42
C SER A 305 36.69 7.31 14.83
N ALA A 306 37.60 7.97 15.57
CA ALA A 306 37.29 8.59 16.86
C ALA A 306 36.16 9.63 16.78
N THR A 307 35.88 10.10 15.56
CA THR A 307 34.84 11.07 15.25
C THR A 307 33.49 10.43 14.96
N ASP A 308 33.43 9.12 14.73
CA ASP A 308 32.20 8.35 14.49
C ASP A 308 31.52 7.95 15.82
N GLN A 309 31.38 8.92 16.72
CA GLN A 309 30.64 8.80 17.97
C GLN A 309 29.57 9.89 18.03
N LEU A 310 28.34 9.51 18.31
CA LEU A 310 27.19 10.43 18.29
C LEU A 310 27.37 11.64 19.22
N ARG A 311 27.86 11.41 20.45
CA ARG A 311 28.10 12.51 21.41
C ARG A 311 29.20 13.46 20.93
N GLY A 312 30.30 12.93 20.42
CA GLY A 312 31.41 13.71 19.89
C GLY A 312 31.03 14.47 18.61
N PHE A 313 30.23 13.88 17.75
CA PHE A 313 29.70 14.53 16.54
C PHE A 313 28.74 15.66 16.90
N ALA A 314 27.73 15.39 17.75
CA ALA A 314 26.77 16.40 18.21
C ALA A 314 27.48 17.57 18.90
N SER A 315 28.46 17.32 19.75
CA SER A 315 29.22 18.38 20.42
C SER A 315 30.07 19.20 19.44
N ARG A 316 30.63 18.61 18.39
CA ARG A 316 31.36 19.33 17.35
C ARG A 316 30.47 20.17 16.44
N VAL A 317 29.32 19.62 16.06
CA VAL A 317 28.30 20.37 15.30
C VAL A 317 27.80 21.56 16.12
N ALA A 318 27.48 21.33 17.41
CA ALA A 318 26.96 22.38 18.28
C ALA A 318 28.03 23.39 18.72
N PHE A 319 29.22 22.94 19.15
CA PHE A 319 30.21 23.79 19.84
C PHE A 319 31.54 24.02 19.10
N GLY A 320 31.84 23.22 18.05
CA GLY A 320 33.08 23.34 17.29
C GLY A 320 34.33 22.89 18.02
N GLU A 321 35.47 22.90 17.33
CA GLU A 321 36.80 22.63 17.90
C GLU A 321 37.51 23.95 18.15
N GLY A 322 37.99 24.20 19.40
CA GLY A 322 38.90 25.30 19.74
C GLY A 322 38.40 26.35 20.74
N SER A 323 39.30 27.22 21.13
CA SER A 323 39.23 28.17 22.25
C SER A 323 38.22 29.35 22.09
N ARG A 324 37.66 29.60 20.91
CA ARG A 324 36.61 30.64 20.70
C ARG A 324 35.20 30.05 20.68
N ARG A 325 34.88 29.28 21.76
CA ARG A 325 33.69 28.42 21.82
C ARG A 325 32.35 29.13 21.79
N THR A 326 32.21 30.33 22.40
CA THR A 326 30.89 30.92 22.64
C THR A 326 30.24 31.58 21.41
N ALA A 327 30.94 32.43 20.67
CA ALA A 327 30.34 33.13 19.51
C ALA A 327 30.09 32.20 18.30
N ARG A 328 31.01 31.23 18.05
CA ARG A 328 30.86 30.26 16.97
C ARG A 328 29.83 29.17 17.34
N ALA A 329 29.69 28.83 18.63
CA ALA A 329 28.65 27.91 19.09
C ALA A 329 27.26 28.51 18.88
N PHE A 330 27.08 29.80 19.24
CA PHE A 330 25.81 30.48 19.03
C PHE A 330 25.42 30.51 17.54
N GLY A 331 26.34 30.85 16.65
CA GLY A 331 26.11 30.85 15.22
C GLY A 331 25.72 29.47 14.65
N ARG A 332 26.32 28.37 15.16
CA ARG A 332 26.00 27.01 14.73
C ARG A 332 24.67 26.51 15.28
N ILE A 333 24.37 26.82 16.53
CA ILE A 333 23.05 26.54 17.12
C ILE A 333 21.97 27.30 16.36
N ALA A 334 22.19 28.58 16.05
CA ALA A 334 21.28 29.39 15.24
C ALA A 334 21.09 28.80 13.84
N LEU A 335 22.17 28.29 13.20
CA LEU A 335 22.10 27.60 11.91
C LEU A 335 21.30 26.29 12.02
N ALA A 336 21.51 25.50 13.07
CA ALA A 336 20.77 24.25 13.29
C ALA A 336 19.27 24.52 13.55
N VAL A 337 18.95 25.52 14.37
CA VAL A 337 17.58 25.96 14.62
C VAL A 337 16.95 26.50 13.33
N GLY A 338 17.69 27.31 12.56
CA GLY A 338 17.25 27.81 11.26
C GLY A 338 16.97 26.66 10.26
N ALA A 339 17.82 25.64 10.23
CA ALA A 339 17.60 24.46 9.39
C ALA A 339 16.34 23.67 9.79
N VAL A 340 16.12 23.46 11.09
CA VAL A 340 14.89 22.82 11.61
C VAL A 340 13.66 23.64 11.24
N PHE A 341 13.74 24.97 11.41
CA PHE A 341 12.65 25.87 11.03
C PHE A 341 12.36 25.85 9.52
N LEU A 342 13.40 25.85 8.68
CA LEU A 342 13.27 25.73 7.22
C LEU A 342 12.62 24.41 6.81
N VAL A 343 13.03 23.30 7.42
CA VAL A 343 12.43 21.98 7.15
C VAL A 343 10.96 21.97 7.60
N GLY A 344 10.67 22.46 8.81
CA GLY A 344 9.28 22.55 9.30
C GLY A 344 8.40 23.43 8.41
N THR A 345 8.90 24.61 8.02
CA THR A 345 8.20 25.49 7.08
C THR A 345 8.00 24.81 5.71
N GLY A 346 9.03 24.11 5.21
CA GLY A 346 8.94 23.36 3.97
C GLY A 346 7.85 22.29 4.00
N ILE A 347 7.74 21.53 5.11
CA ILE A 347 6.68 20.52 5.32
C ILE A 347 5.29 21.19 5.31
N VAL A 348 5.13 22.30 6.06
CA VAL A 348 3.85 23.03 6.13
C VAL A 348 3.45 23.60 4.77
N LEU A 349 4.38 24.18 4.02
CA LEU A 349 4.12 24.72 2.67
C LEU A 349 3.81 23.60 1.67
N ALA A 350 4.55 22.49 1.71
CA ALA A 350 4.30 21.34 0.84
C ALA A 350 2.93 20.71 1.13
N GLY A 351 2.46 20.74 2.38
CA GLY A 351 1.15 20.24 2.79
C GLY A 351 -0.05 21.14 2.44
N THR A 352 0.17 22.32 1.86
CA THR A 352 -0.92 23.25 1.54
C THR A 352 -1.99 22.66 0.60
N PRO A 353 -1.66 21.88 -0.45
CA PRO A 353 -2.65 21.28 -1.35
C PRO A 353 -3.58 20.27 -0.66
N ALA A 354 -3.13 19.62 0.40
CA ALA A 354 -3.87 18.57 1.11
C ALA A 354 -4.67 19.08 2.32
N ARG A 355 -4.83 20.40 2.45
CA ARG A 355 -5.67 21.00 3.48
C ARG A 355 -7.10 21.10 2.97
N SER A 356 -8.02 20.48 3.74
CA SER A 356 -9.46 20.56 3.48
C SER A 356 -9.83 20.16 2.03
N PRO A 357 -9.74 18.88 1.65
CA PRO A 357 -10.28 18.45 0.37
C PRO A 357 -11.76 18.86 0.31
N SER A 358 -12.16 19.52 -0.77
CA SER A 358 -13.57 19.88 -0.98
C SER A 358 -14.37 18.57 -1.15
N PRO A 359 -15.43 18.35 -0.37
CA PRO A 359 -16.30 17.21 -0.62
C PRO A 359 -16.94 17.36 -2.01
N PRO A 360 -17.24 16.25 -2.70
CA PRO A 360 -17.98 16.29 -3.97
C PRO A 360 -19.34 16.95 -3.76
N ASP A 361 -19.83 17.70 -4.74
CA ASP A 361 -21.18 18.28 -4.71
C ASP A 361 -22.22 17.18 -4.99
N THR A 362 -22.54 16.43 -3.94
CA THR A 362 -23.44 15.28 -3.98
C THR A 362 -24.83 15.67 -4.49
N ALA A 363 -25.36 16.82 -4.09
CA ALA A 363 -26.69 17.26 -4.50
C ALA A 363 -26.77 17.51 -6.01
N ALA A 364 -25.79 18.23 -6.57
CA ALA A 364 -25.75 18.50 -8.00
C ALA A 364 -25.57 17.25 -8.88
N VAL A 365 -24.94 16.20 -8.33
CA VAL A 365 -24.79 14.92 -9.05
C VAL A 365 -26.09 14.12 -8.96
N LEU A 366 -26.72 14.03 -7.79
CA LEU A 366 -27.96 13.26 -7.58
C LEU A 366 -29.16 13.85 -8.34
N ASP A 367 -29.22 15.18 -8.50
CA ASP A 367 -30.27 15.83 -9.32
C ASP A 367 -30.25 15.41 -10.81
N ARG A 368 -29.20 14.71 -11.25
CA ARG A 368 -29.06 14.24 -12.64
C ARG A 368 -29.77 12.92 -12.92
N VAL A 369 -30.20 12.19 -11.89
CA VAL A 369 -30.90 10.91 -12.04
C VAL A 369 -32.40 11.12 -12.03
N PRO A 370 -33.16 10.53 -12.99
CA PRO A 370 -34.61 10.49 -12.88
C PRO A 370 -35.03 9.64 -11.65
N HIS A 371 -35.69 10.25 -10.69
CA HIS A 371 -36.13 9.61 -9.43
C HIS A 371 -37.31 8.64 -9.58
N GLN A 372 -37.46 7.97 -10.73
CA GLN A 372 -38.60 7.08 -10.98
C GLN A 372 -38.10 5.67 -11.29
N VAL A 373 -38.00 4.85 -10.24
CA VAL A 373 -38.05 3.39 -10.41
C VAL A 373 -39.51 2.96 -10.32
N ASP A 374 -40.05 2.27 -11.33
CA ASP A 374 -41.40 1.73 -11.29
C ASP A 374 -41.48 0.63 -10.19
N PRO A 375 -42.31 0.80 -9.15
CA PRO A 375 -42.46 -0.21 -8.10
C PRO A 375 -42.91 -1.59 -8.61
N ALA A 376 -43.52 -1.64 -9.80
CA ALA A 376 -43.95 -2.89 -10.43
C ALA A 376 -42.77 -3.75 -10.95
N THR A 377 -41.58 -3.19 -11.09
CA THR A 377 -40.38 -3.90 -11.54
C THR A 377 -39.39 -4.22 -10.39
N PHE A 378 -39.83 -4.08 -9.14
CA PHE A 378 -38.98 -4.37 -7.98
C PHE A 378 -38.65 -5.87 -7.93
N PRO A 379 -37.38 -6.24 -7.73
CA PRO A 379 -36.99 -7.64 -7.58
C PRO A 379 -37.51 -8.25 -6.24
N ASP A 380 -37.52 -9.57 -6.19
CA ASP A 380 -37.74 -10.26 -4.91
C ASP A 380 -36.52 -10.03 -3.99
N ILE A 381 -36.76 -9.47 -2.80
CA ILE A 381 -35.70 -9.15 -1.83
C ILE A 381 -35.80 -10.12 -0.66
N ASN A 382 -34.76 -10.93 -0.47
CA ASN A 382 -34.56 -11.77 0.71
C ASN A 382 -33.53 -11.12 1.63
N ILE A 383 -33.85 -11.02 2.92
CA ILE A 383 -32.98 -10.37 3.92
C ILE A 383 -32.58 -11.43 4.93
N ALA A 384 -31.27 -11.66 5.08
CA ALA A 384 -30.76 -12.56 6.10
C ALA A 384 -30.98 -11.98 7.52
N THR A 385 -31.13 -12.86 8.49
CA THR A 385 -31.45 -12.44 9.88
C THR A 385 -30.33 -11.63 10.52
N ASP A 386 -29.08 -11.88 10.16
CA ASP A 386 -27.91 -11.12 10.63
C ASP A 386 -27.97 -9.65 10.21
N VAL A 387 -28.53 -9.34 9.06
CA VAL A 387 -28.72 -7.96 8.55
C VAL A 387 -29.74 -7.23 9.43
N THR A 388 -30.89 -7.84 9.71
CA THR A 388 -31.93 -7.23 10.54
C THR A 388 -31.56 -7.15 12.00
N ASP A 389 -30.71 -8.08 12.50
CA ASP A 389 -30.14 -8.02 13.84
C ASP A 389 -29.10 -6.89 13.97
N TRP A 390 -28.36 -6.61 12.89
CA TRP A 390 -27.39 -5.53 12.85
C TRP A 390 -28.07 -4.15 12.73
N ASP A 391 -29.06 -4.01 11.86
CA ASP A 391 -29.81 -2.76 11.67
C ASP A 391 -31.27 -3.06 11.30
N HIS A 392 -32.16 -2.83 12.27
CA HIS A 392 -33.60 -3.05 12.09
C HIS A 392 -34.25 -2.14 11.04
N GLU A 393 -33.60 -1.03 10.65
CA GLU A 393 -34.10 -0.13 9.61
C GLU A 393 -33.96 -0.72 8.21
N ILE A 394 -33.13 -1.75 8.02
CA ILE A 394 -32.93 -2.45 6.73
C ILE A 394 -34.05 -3.46 6.44
N ALA A 395 -35.19 -3.37 7.10
CA ALA A 395 -36.34 -4.22 6.84
C ALA A 395 -37.40 -3.50 6.01
N GLY A 396 -38.13 -4.25 5.18
CA GLY A 396 -39.26 -3.73 4.44
C GLY A 396 -38.92 -2.57 3.50
N GLN A 397 -39.34 -1.34 3.83
CA GLN A 397 -39.06 -0.17 2.99
C GLN A 397 -37.58 0.18 2.94
N GLY A 398 -36.86 0.04 4.05
CA GLY A 398 -35.43 0.33 4.08
C GLY A 398 -34.62 -0.55 3.15
N ALA A 399 -34.96 -1.83 3.01
CA ALA A 399 -34.34 -2.71 2.03
C ALA A 399 -34.61 -2.26 0.59
N ARG A 400 -35.84 -1.81 0.31
CA ARG A 400 -36.19 -1.26 -1.01
C ARG A 400 -35.43 0.02 -1.31
N ASP A 401 -35.27 0.91 -0.34
CA ASP A 401 -34.52 2.16 -0.50
C ASP A 401 -33.04 1.89 -0.79
N ILE A 402 -32.45 0.83 -0.22
CA ILE A 402 -31.08 0.40 -0.52
C ILE A 402 -30.98 -0.13 -1.96
N VAL A 403 -31.93 -0.96 -2.41
CA VAL A 403 -31.95 -1.47 -3.79
C VAL A 403 -32.13 -0.34 -4.79
N MET A 404 -32.98 0.65 -4.50
CA MET A 404 -33.10 1.85 -5.31
C MET A 404 -31.80 2.64 -5.36
N THR A 405 -31.13 2.81 -4.22
CA THR A 405 -29.82 3.48 -4.18
C THR A 405 -28.76 2.73 -5.00
N LEU A 406 -28.77 1.40 -4.98
CA LEU A 406 -27.88 0.61 -5.85
C LEU A 406 -28.18 0.90 -7.33
N ALA A 407 -29.44 0.86 -7.74
CA ALA A 407 -29.83 1.14 -9.12
C ALA A 407 -29.45 2.57 -9.55
N GLU A 408 -29.67 3.56 -8.69
CA GLU A 408 -29.24 4.95 -8.93
C GLU A 408 -27.72 5.07 -9.06
N ASN A 409 -26.96 4.40 -8.20
CA ASN A 409 -25.51 4.42 -8.25
C ASN A 409 -24.99 3.83 -9.57
N LEU A 410 -25.52 2.67 -10.00
CA LEU A 410 -25.13 2.03 -11.26
C LEU A 410 -25.49 2.90 -12.48
N GLU A 411 -26.63 3.59 -12.46
CA GLU A 411 -26.98 4.52 -13.54
C GLU A 411 -26.05 5.74 -13.56
N LEU A 412 -25.64 6.25 -12.39
CA LEU A 412 -24.67 7.34 -12.31
C LEU A 412 -23.27 6.91 -12.76
N GLU A 413 -22.87 5.66 -12.49
CA GLU A 413 -21.64 5.08 -13.07
C GLU A 413 -21.71 5.11 -14.62
N ASN A 414 -22.84 4.69 -15.22
CA ASN A 414 -23.05 4.74 -16.67
C ASN A 414 -22.97 6.18 -17.20
N GLN A 415 -23.57 7.15 -16.49
CA GLN A 415 -23.50 8.55 -16.89
C GLN A 415 -22.08 9.12 -16.80
N ALA A 416 -21.30 8.71 -15.79
CA ALA A 416 -19.89 9.07 -15.67
C ALA A 416 -19.10 8.57 -16.89
N MET A 417 -19.34 7.34 -17.31
CA MET A 417 -18.70 6.72 -18.48
C MET A 417 -19.09 7.44 -19.78
N LEU A 418 -20.39 7.67 -20.02
CA LEU A 418 -20.90 8.31 -21.25
C LEU A 418 -20.48 9.77 -21.41
N ARG A 419 -20.28 10.48 -20.28
CA ARG A 419 -19.93 11.91 -20.28
C ARG A 419 -18.44 12.18 -20.09
N ASP A 420 -17.64 11.14 -19.87
CA ASP A 420 -16.24 11.23 -19.47
C ASP A 420 -16.05 12.14 -18.22
N ASP A 421 -16.96 12.01 -17.24
CA ASP A 421 -17.02 12.85 -16.05
C ASP A 421 -16.63 12.07 -14.78
N ALA A 422 -15.35 12.08 -14.47
CA ALA A 422 -14.81 11.41 -13.27
C ALA A 422 -15.36 11.99 -11.94
N SER A 423 -15.95 13.19 -11.94
CA SER A 423 -16.44 13.84 -10.71
C SER A 423 -17.71 13.18 -10.14
N ILE A 424 -18.41 12.40 -10.95
CA ILE A 424 -19.62 11.64 -10.56
C ILE A 424 -19.22 10.47 -9.65
N LEU A 425 -18.15 9.75 -9.99
CA LEU A 425 -17.78 8.49 -9.37
C LEU A 425 -17.63 8.57 -7.84
N PRO A 426 -16.95 9.57 -7.23
CA PRO A 426 -16.81 9.65 -5.77
C PRO A 426 -18.13 9.88 -5.00
N VAL A 427 -19.22 10.21 -5.71
CA VAL A 427 -20.54 10.42 -5.12
C VAL A 427 -21.30 9.11 -4.92
N VAL A 428 -20.98 8.10 -5.75
CA VAL A 428 -21.67 6.80 -5.78
C VAL A 428 -20.77 5.63 -5.41
N ASP A 429 -19.46 5.78 -5.59
CA ASP A 429 -18.47 4.74 -5.38
C ASP A 429 -17.45 5.10 -4.32
N HIS A 430 -16.92 4.08 -3.66
CA HIS A 430 -15.82 4.21 -2.73
C HIS A 430 -14.89 2.98 -2.82
N GLY A 431 -13.64 3.12 -2.32
CA GLY A 431 -12.72 1.99 -2.24
C GLY A 431 -12.38 1.38 -3.61
N ASP A 432 -12.48 0.06 -3.71
CA ASP A 432 -12.09 -0.68 -4.92
C ASP A 432 -13.03 -0.43 -6.09
N ARG A 433 -14.33 -0.25 -5.84
CA ARG A 433 -15.28 0.09 -6.91
C ARG A 433 -14.93 1.41 -7.57
N LEU A 434 -14.64 2.44 -6.77
CA LEU A 434 -14.22 3.74 -7.28
C LEU A 434 -12.98 3.63 -8.18
N LYS A 435 -11.99 2.87 -7.77
CA LYS A 435 -10.75 2.67 -8.55
C LYS A 435 -11.00 1.90 -9.84
N GLU A 436 -11.84 0.88 -9.77
CA GLU A 436 -12.25 0.12 -10.95
C GLU A 436 -12.94 1.03 -11.97
N MET A 437 -13.91 1.82 -11.54
CA MET A 437 -14.64 2.72 -12.43
C MET A 437 -13.75 3.84 -12.99
N GLN A 438 -12.83 4.39 -12.19
CA GLN A 438 -11.81 5.32 -12.68
C GLN A 438 -10.89 4.69 -13.74
N ARG A 439 -10.50 3.43 -13.55
CA ARG A 439 -9.71 2.68 -14.55
C ARG A 439 -10.49 2.46 -15.82
N ARG A 440 -11.77 2.00 -15.73
CA ARG A 440 -12.66 1.81 -16.90
C ARG A 440 -12.83 3.13 -17.67
N LEU A 441 -12.99 4.25 -16.97
CA LEU A 441 -13.09 5.57 -17.58
C LEU A 441 -11.80 5.96 -18.33
N GLN A 442 -10.63 5.74 -17.74
CA GLN A 442 -9.33 5.98 -18.40
C GLN A 442 -9.16 5.11 -19.65
N GLU A 443 -9.54 3.82 -19.57
CA GLU A 443 -9.48 2.88 -20.71
C GLU A 443 -10.46 3.28 -21.82
N SER A 444 -11.66 3.73 -21.47
CA SER A 444 -12.64 4.28 -22.40
C SER A 444 -12.10 5.49 -23.14
N SER A 445 -11.61 6.50 -22.41
CA SER A 445 -11.02 7.71 -22.99
C SER A 445 -9.83 7.40 -23.90
N ALA A 446 -9.00 6.40 -23.54
CA ALA A 446 -7.84 6.00 -24.34
C ALA A 446 -8.21 5.22 -25.61
N SER A 447 -9.25 4.37 -25.55
CA SER A 447 -9.67 3.52 -26.66
C SER A 447 -10.68 4.19 -27.61
N GLY A 448 -11.34 5.26 -27.16
CA GLY A 448 -12.47 5.88 -27.86
C GLY A 448 -13.70 4.97 -27.92
N ARG A 449 -13.78 3.99 -26.99
CA ARG A 449 -14.94 3.10 -26.87
C ARG A 449 -15.43 3.11 -25.44
N THR A 450 -16.70 3.41 -25.24
CA THR A 450 -17.34 3.44 -23.93
C THR A 450 -18.27 2.26 -23.77
N VAL A 451 -18.08 1.49 -22.71
CA VAL A 451 -18.95 0.37 -22.36
C VAL A 451 -19.74 0.75 -21.12
N ILE A 452 -21.06 0.60 -21.20
CA ILE A 452 -21.98 0.77 -20.06
C ILE A 452 -22.74 -0.51 -19.81
N GLU A 453 -23.25 -0.67 -18.58
CA GLU A 453 -23.93 -1.88 -18.13
C GLU A 453 -25.26 -1.50 -17.47
N HIS A 454 -26.36 -2.00 -18.01
CA HIS A 454 -27.69 -1.89 -17.41
C HIS A 454 -28.07 -3.21 -16.75
N TYR A 455 -28.56 -3.13 -15.53
CA TYR A 455 -28.92 -4.31 -14.73
C TYR A 455 -30.43 -4.34 -14.50
N GLN A 456 -31.05 -5.45 -14.88
CA GLN A 456 -32.41 -5.80 -14.50
C GLN A 456 -32.34 -6.91 -13.46
N PHE A 457 -32.74 -6.61 -12.24
CA PHE A 457 -32.69 -7.53 -11.12
C PHE A 457 -33.99 -8.37 -11.06
N ASP A 458 -33.84 -9.69 -11.00
CA ASP A 458 -34.94 -10.63 -10.76
C ASP A 458 -35.07 -10.92 -9.27
N SER A 459 -33.93 -11.15 -8.58
CA SER A 459 -33.87 -11.37 -7.14
C SER A 459 -32.60 -10.77 -6.52
N LEU A 460 -32.70 -10.41 -5.24
CA LEU A 460 -31.58 -9.96 -4.41
C LEU A 460 -31.61 -10.63 -3.04
N ASP A 461 -30.50 -11.23 -2.65
CA ASP A 461 -30.27 -11.76 -1.31
C ASP A 461 -29.32 -10.82 -0.55
N MET A 462 -29.80 -10.25 0.56
CA MET A 462 -29.02 -9.34 1.42
C MET A 462 -28.38 -10.10 2.56
N SER A 463 -27.06 -9.95 2.73
CA SER A 463 -26.29 -10.55 3.83
C SER A 463 -25.21 -9.59 4.32
N LEU A 464 -24.75 -9.76 5.55
CA LEU A 464 -23.57 -9.02 6.04
C LEU A 464 -22.30 -9.70 5.54
N ILE A 465 -21.38 -8.89 5.04
CA ILE A 465 -20.08 -9.36 4.56
C ILE A 465 -18.94 -8.45 5.04
N GLU A 466 -17.75 -9.01 5.11
CA GLU A 466 -16.51 -8.30 5.44
C GLU A 466 -15.51 -8.41 4.26
N PRO A 467 -15.78 -7.74 3.13
CA PRO A 467 -15.08 -7.99 1.87
C PRO A 467 -13.60 -7.62 1.90
N PHE A 468 -13.19 -6.75 2.84
CA PHE A 468 -11.81 -6.29 3.01
C PHE A 468 -11.28 -6.58 4.41
N GLY A 469 -11.93 -7.51 5.13
CA GLY A 469 -11.62 -7.88 6.49
C GLY A 469 -12.24 -6.94 7.53
N VAL A 470 -12.05 -7.30 8.80
CA VAL A 470 -12.65 -6.61 9.97
C VAL A 470 -12.28 -5.13 10.03
N GLN A 471 -11.13 -4.75 9.50
CA GLN A 471 -10.64 -3.37 9.53
C GLN A 471 -11.51 -2.38 8.75
N THR A 472 -12.21 -2.83 7.70
CA THR A 472 -13.10 -1.99 6.91
C THR A 472 -14.52 -1.93 7.46
N GLY A 473 -14.83 -2.77 8.46
CA GLY A 473 -16.15 -2.91 9.06
C GLY A 473 -17.14 -3.71 8.21
N LEU A 474 -18.29 -3.98 8.78
CA LEU A 474 -19.37 -4.70 8.11
C LEU A 474 -19.87 -3.91 6.89
N SER A 475 -20.12 -4.65 5.84
CA SER A 475 -20.69 -4.16 4.58
C SER A 475 -21.92 -4.99 4.26
N LEU A 476 -22.84 -4.41 3.50
CA LEU A 476 -24.02 -5.11 3.02
C LEU A 476 -23.70 -5.72 1.65
N GLY A 477 -23.75 -7.03 1.54
CA GLY A 477 -23.69 -7.77 0.29
C GLY A 477 -25.08 -7.95 -0.29
N LEU A 478 -25.27 -7.56 -1.55
CA LEU A 478 -26.50 -7.76 -2.33
C LEU A 478 -26.17 -8.76 -3.43
N ALA A 479 -26.39 -10.05 -3.17
CA ALA A 479 -26.22 -11.10 -4.17
C ALA A 479 -27.41 -11.02 -5.14
N ALA A 480 -27.15 -10.50 -6.33
CA ALA A 480 -28.16 -10.20 -7.34
C ALA A 480 -28.10 -11.21 -8.49
N GLN A 481 -29.28 -11.59 -8.98
CA GLN A 481 -29.46 -12.38 -10.20
C GLN A 481 -30.40 -11.64 -11.13
N GLY A 482 -30.20 -11.80 -12.44
CA GLY A 482 -31.05 -11.16 -13.44
C GLY A 482 -30.41 -11.11 -14.82
N THR A 483 -30.78 -10.10 -15.59
CA THR A 483 -30.25 -9.85 -16.95
C THR A 483 -29.41 -8.59 -16.94
N LYS A 484 -28.21 -8.67 -17.52
CA LYS A 484 -27.31 -7.55 -17.75
C LYS A 484 -27.29 -7.25 -19.25
N THR A 485 -27.59 -6.00 -19.63
CA THR A 485 -27.40 -5.47 -20.97
C THR A 485 -26.12 -4.68 -21.02
N GLU A 486 -25.15 -5.11 -21.82
CA GLU A 486 -23.89 -4.42 -22.07
C GLU A 486 -23.98 -3.68 -23.40
N GLU A 487 -23.77 -2.37 -23.37
CA GLU A 487 -23.82 -1.51 -24.54
C GLU A 487 -22.46 -0.86 -24.78
N THR A 488 -21.96 -0.96 -26.01
CA THR A 488 -20.70 -0.34 -26.44
C THR A 488 -20.98 0.82 -27.38
N TYR A 489 -20.42 1.98 -27.04
CA TYR A 489 -20.54 3.21 -27.83
C TYR A 489 -19.17 3.61 -28.40
N ASP A 490 -19.20 4.27 -29.57
CA ASP A 490 -18.01 4.90 -30.15
C ASP A 490 -17.75 6.30 -29.57
N ALA A 491 -16.65 6.92 -29.97
CA ALA A 491 -16.25 8.27 -29.52
C ALA A 491 -17.26 9.38 -29.95
N THR A 492 -18.21 9.10 -30.86
CA THR A 492 -19.24 10.03 -31.27
C THR A 492 -20.54 9.85 -30.48
N GLY A 493 -20.60 8.86 -29.58
CA GLY A 493 -21.79 8.49 -28.82
C GLY A 493 -22.77 7.63 -29.60
N SER A 494 -22.33 7.00 -30.71
CA SER A 494 -23.19 6.09 -31.49
C SER A 494 -23.06 4.67 -30.94
N LEU A 495 -24.18 3.99 -30.72
CA LEU A 495 -24.23 2.60 -30.26
C LEU A 495 -23.63 1.68 -31.34
N LEU A 496 -22.61 0.94 -30.98
CA LEU A 496 -21.92 -0.05 -31.82
C LEU A 496 -22.49 -1.46 -31.63
N GLU A 497 -22.70 -1.84 -30.38
CA GLU A 497 -23.11 -3.19 -30.01
C GLU A 497 -23.95 -3.14 -28.73
N SER A 498 -24.95 -4.03 -28.64
CA SER A 498 -25.73 -4.28 -27.42
C SER A 498 -25.89 -5.78 -27.24
N HIS A 499 -25.60 -6.27 -26.04
CA HIS A 499 -25.62 -7.70 -25.71
C HIS A 499 -26.30 -7.94 -24.37
N ASP A 500 -27.30 -8.82 -24.37
CA ASP A 500 -27.99 -9.26 -23.17
C ASP A 500 -27.40 -10.59 -22.67
N ALA A 501 -27.09 -10.67 -21.38
CA ALA A 501 -26.59 -11.90 -20.75
C ALA A 501 -27.17 -12.05 -19.34
N PRO A 502 -27.45 -13.29 -18.90
CA PRO A 502 -27.77 -13.55 -17.51
C PRO A 502 -26.53 -13.23 -16.64
N PHE A 503 -26.77 -12.71 -15.45
CA PHE A 503 -25.71 -12.46 -14.49
C PHE A 503 -26.07 -12.97 -13.11
N THR A 504 -25.02 -13.30 -12.32
CA THR A 504 -25.09 -13.51 -10.89
C THR A 504 -23.86 -12.83 -10.28
N THR A 505 -24.09 -11.87 -9.40
CA THR A 505 -23.02 -10.99 -8.89
C THR A 505 -23.41 -10.47 -7.51
N THR A 506 -22.45 -10.29 -6.62
CA THR A 506 -22.68 -9.63 -5.32
C THR A 506 -22.17 -8.19 -5.37
N PHE A 507 -23.09 -7.25 -5.33
CA PHE A 507 -22.77 -5.84 -5.11
C PHE A 507 -22.54 -5.60 -3.61
N VAL A 508 -21.47 -4.90 -3.29
CA VAL A 508 -21.13 -4.59 -1.90
C VAL A 508 -21.33 -3.12 -1.65
N MET A 509 -22.16 -2.81 -0.67
CA MET A 509 -22.47 -1.44 -0.30
C MET A 509 -22.11 -1.13 1.14
N ARG A 510 -21.69 0.11 1.41
CA ARG A 510 -21.43 0.62 2.76
C ARG A 510 -22.11 1.96 2.95
N ARG A 511 -22.60 2.14 4.18
CA ARG A 511 -23.25 3.39 4.60
C ARG A 511 -22.19 4.46 4.86
N ALA A 512 -22.23 5.55 4.09
CA ALA A 512 -21.34 6.69 4.23
C ALA A 512 -21.89 7.72 5.23
N LEU A 513 -21.11 8.77 5.48
CA LEU A 513 -21.60 9.91 6.26
C LEU A 513 -22.79 10.55 5.53
N GLY A 514 -23.86 10.84 6.27
CA GLY A 514 -25.10 11.38 5.70
C GLY A 514 -26.08 10.32 5.20
N ASP A 515 -25.92 9.09 5.69
CA ASP A 515 -26.84 7.94 5.49
C ASP A 515 -26.99 7.42 4.06
N ARG A 516 -26.14 7.88 3.12
CA ARG A 516 -26.12 7.36 1.75
C ARG A 516 -25.31 6.07 1.67
N TRP A 517 -25.81 5.10 0.91
CA TRP A 517 -25.10 3.87 0.59
C TRP A 517 -24.27 4.04 -0.67
N LEU A 518 -22.98 3.70 -0.61
CA LEU A 518 -22.03 3.75 -1.72
C LEU A 518 -21.63 2.35 -2.14
N ASN A 519 -21.41 2.14 -3.44
CA ASN A 519 -20.82 0.92 -3.97
C ASN A 519 -19.34 0.86 -3.58
N VAL A 520 -18.89 -0.23 -2.95
CA VAL A 520 -17.49 -0.36 -2.52
C VAL A 520 -16.75 -1.49 -3.22
N ALA A 521 -17.47 -2.49 -3.72
CA ALA A 521 -16.93 -3.59 -4.52
C ALA A 521 -18.04 -4.28 -5.32
N VAL A 522 -17.61 -5.03 -6.32
CA VAL A 522 -18.42 -6.03 -7.03
C VAL A 522 -17.67 -7.34 -6.95
N LEU A 523 -18.29 -8.36 -6.36
CA LEU A 523 -17.71 -9.68 -6.18
C LEU A 523 -18.34 -10.67 -7.14
N PRO A 524 -17.57 -11.61 -7.71
CA PRO A 524 -18.15 -12.71 -8.47
C PRO A 524 -19.11 -13.50 -7.59
N ALA A 525 -20.09 -14.15 -8.19
CA ALA A 525 -20.94 -15.10 -7.49
C ALA A 525 -20.05 -16.15 -6.79
N GLU A 526 -20.31 -16.45 -5.54
CA GLU A 526 -19.74 -17.63 -4.92
C GLU A 526 -20.35 -18.84 -5.66
N ASP A 527 -19.53 -19.62 -6.35
CA ASP A 527 -19.94 -20.92 -6.85
C ASP A 527 -20.45 -21.72 -5.66
N GLY A 528 -21.77 -21.95 -5.61
CA GLY A 528 -22.45 -22.56 -4.50
C GLY A 528 -21.76 -23.87 -4.10
N SER A 529 -21.10 -23.85 -2.92
CA SER A 529 -20.50 -25.00 -2.27
C SER A 529 -21.57 -25.81 -1.54
#